data_5920f1f9b97e6052ed767c199ce90a5f
#
_entry.id   5920f1f9b97e6052ed767c199ce90a5f
#
_cell.length_a   1.000
_cell.length_b   1.000
_cell.length_c   1.000
_cell.angle_alpha   90.00
_cell.angle_beta   90.00
_cell.angle_gamma   90.00
#
_symmetry.space_group_name_H-M   'P 1'
#
loop_
_entity.id
_entity.type
_entity.pdbx_description
1 polymer ?
#
loop_
_entity_poly.entity_id
_entity_poly.type
_entity_poly.pdbx_seq_one_letter_code
_entity_poly.pdbx_strand_id
1 'polypeptide(L)'
;NLQNPLGWVKDSILTDEILKCLDSTEEPDYVYTISVQGHGDYPSEPILDNPAITVSGSPTEELDCKWEYYVNQIHEMDIFVKELTTKLADYPEPVVLVMYGDHLPTMGLKVEDLENRYLYQTEYVIWDNMGLKTGKHCFLPDCSRGYEPCGNS
;
A
#
# COMPACT_ATOMS: atom_id res chain seq x y z
N ASN A 1 -2.68 -5.62 20.76
CA ASN A 1 -3.94 -5.03 20.32
C ASN A 1 -4.07 -5.23 18.80
N LEU A 2 -5.19 -5.79 18.35
CA LEU A 2 -5.46 -6.04 16.93
C LEU A 2 -6.08 -4.83 16.20
N GLN A 3 -6.26 -3.73 16.90
CA GLN A 3 -6.80 -2.51 16.34
C GLN A 3 -5.85 -1.33 16.58
N ASN A 4 -5.86 -0.39 15.64
CA ASN A 4 -5.20 0.89 15.80
C ASN A 4 -6.02 1.84 16.72
N PRO A 5 -5.53 3.02 17.11
CA PRO A 5 -6.25 3.95 17.98
C PRO A 5 -7.62 4.39 17.46
N LEU A 6 -7.88 4.35 16.16
CA LEU A 6 -9.18 4.67 15.55
C LEU A 6 -10.10 3.45 15.43
N GLY A 7 -9.70 2.29 15.93
CA GLY A 7 -10.51 1.08 15.91
C GLY A 7 -10.42 0.26 14.61
N TRP A 8 -9.61 0.66 13.63
CA TRP A 8 -9.35 -0.14 12.45
C TRP A 8 -8.50 -1.36 12.78
N VAL A 9 -8.82 -2.47 12.15
CA VAL A 9 -8.04 -3.70 12.30
C VAL A 9 -6.65 -3.51 11.70
N LYS A 10 -5.61 -3.96 12.41
CA LYS A 10 -4.24 -3.89 11.93
C LYS A 10 -3.96 -4.92 10.83
N ASP A 11 -3.21 -4.53 9.82
CA ASP A 11 -2.88 -5.37 8.67
C ASP A 11 -2.00 -6.57 9.04
N SER A 12 -1.34 -6.53 10.19
CA SER A 12 -0.51 -7.64 10.70
C SER A 12 -1.25 -8.98 10.83
N ILE A 13 -2.59 -8.98 10.90
CA ILE A 13 -3.37 -10.23 10.91
C ILE A 13 -3.52 -10.85 9.51
N LEU A 14 -3.36 -10.06 8.45
CA LEU A 14 -3.66 -10.48 7.09
C LEU A 14 -2.69 -11.54 6.57
N THR A 15 -1.44 -11.53 7.02
CA THR A 15 -0.45 -12.53 6.61
C THR A 15 -0.93 -13.96 6.86
N ASP A 16 -1.35 -14.25 8.08
CA ASP A 16 -1.81 -15.59 8.45
C ASP A 16 -3.13 -15.96 7.77
N GLU A 17 -4.03 -14.99 7.58
CA GLU A 17 -5.31 -15.21 6.89
C GLU A 17 -5.10 -15.46 5.38
N ILE A 18 -4.17 -14.76 4.74
CA ILE A 18 -3.79 -15.02 3.34
C ILE A 18 -3.20 -16.42 3.19
N LEU A 19 -2.27 -16.82 4.05
CA LEU A 19 -1.67 -18.16 4.01
C LEU A 19 -2.71 -19.26 4.24
N LYS A 20 -3.66 -19.07 5.17
CA LYS A 20 -4.78 -20.01 5.36
C LYS A 20 -5.64 -20.15 4.10
N CYS A 21 -5.87 -19.07 3.37
CA CYS A 21 -6.60 -19.14 2.09
C CYS A 21 -5.82 -19.98 1.08
N LEU A 22 -4.52 -19.71 0.92
CA LEU A 22 -3.65 -20.43 -0.02
C LEU A 22 -3.51 -21.93 0.36
N ASP A 23 -3.56 -22.27 1.63
CA ASP A 23 -3.49 -23.65 2.12
C ASP A 23 -4.85 -24.38 2.09
N SER A 24 -5.93 -23.70 1.68
CA SER A 24 -7.29 -24.24 1.79
C SER A 24 -7.69 -25.16 0.64
N THR A 25 -7.02 -25.07 -0.51
CA THR A 25 -7.30 -25.88 -1.71
C THR A 25 -5.98 -26.40 -2.31
N GLU A 26 -6.08 -27.41 -3.20
CA GLU A 26 -4.97 -27.87 -4.04
C GLU A 26 -4.98 -27.22 -5.44
N GLU A 27 -5.99 -26.40 -5.72
CA GLU A 27 -6.19 -25.72 -6.99
C GLU A 27 -5.63 -24.29 -6.92
N PRO A 28 -5.33 -23.64 -8.05
CA PRO A 28 -4.88 -22.24 -8.04
C PRO A 28 -5.90 -21.30 -7.41
N ASP A 29 -5.46 -20.52 -6.45
CA ASP A 29 -6.29 -19.56 -5.73
C ASP A 29 -6.19 -18.14 -6.28
N TYR A 30 -7.26 -17.39 -6.16
CA TYR A 30 -7.28 -15.94 -6.29
C TYR A 30 -7.74 -15.32 -4.97
N VAL A 31 -6.79 -14.73 -4.24
CA VAL A 31 -7.06 -14.10 -2.94
C VAL A 31 -7.10 -12.58 -3.12
N TYR A 32 -8.26 -11.97 -2.85
CA TYR A 32 -8.42 -10.52 -2.84
C TYR A 32 -8.49 -10.02 -1.40
N THR A 33 -7.51 -9.22 -1.00
CA THR A 33 -7.36 -8.70 0.35
C THR A 33 -7.47 -7.18 0.36
N ILE A 34 -8.24 -6.64 1.29
CA ILE A 34 -8.38 -5.20 1.49
C ILE A 34 -7.72 -4.82 2.82
N SER A 35 -6.65 -4.03 2.76
CA SER A 35 -6.05 -3.36 3.91
C SER A 35 -6.90 -2.15 4.30
N VAL A 36 -7.17 -2.00 5.59
CA VAL A 36 -8.00 -0.89 6.11
C VAL A 36 -7.30 -0.06 7.18
N GLN A 37 -6.11 -0.48 7.62
CA GLN A 37 -5.41 0.16 8.73
C GLN A 37 -5.08 1.64 8.45
N GLY A 38 -4.69 1.96 7.23
CA GLY A 38 -4.37 3.32 6.78
C GLY A 38 -5.58 4.16 6.39
N HIS A 39 -6.83 3.63 6.50
CA HIS A 39 -8.05 4.33 6.12
C HIS A 39 -8.30 5.55 7.02
N GLY A 40 -8.73 6.62 6.41
CA GLY A 40 -8.74 7.92 7.02
C GLY A 40 -9.92 8.34 7.79
N ASP A 41 -10.15 9.17 8.53
CA ASP A 41 -10.50 10.23 9.40
C ASP A 41 -9.32 10.53 10.33
N TYR A 42 -8.25 11.10 9.76
CA TYR A 42 -6.99 11.31 10.48
C TYR A 42 -7.18 12.32 11.61
N PRO A 43 -6.70 12.02 12.84
CA PRO A 43 -6.92 12.83 14.02
C PRO A 43 -6.20 14.18 13.91
N SER A 44 -6.85 15.24 14.36
CA SER A 44 -6.29 16.59 14.45
C SER A 44 -5.47 16.84 15.71
N GLU A 45 -5.43 15.86 16.61
CA GLU A 45 -4.69 15.90 17.87
C GLU A 45 -3.77 14.68 17.98
N PRO A 46 -2.67 14.75 18.76
CA PRO A 46 -1.78 13.62 18.99
C PRO A 46 -2.52 12.49 19.71
N ILE A 47 -2.61 11.30 19.08
CA ILE A 47 -3.23 10.12 19.70
C ILE A 47 -2.29 8.90 19.75
N LEU A 48 -1.08 9.03 19.22
CA LEU A 48 -0.06 7.98 19.26
C LEU A 48 0.83 8.20 20.50
N ASP A 49 0.92 7.21 21.38
CA ASP A 49 1.74 7.31 22.59
C ASP A 49 3.24 7.40 22.27
N ASN A 50 3.72 6.66 21.29
CA ASN A 50 5.12 6.61 20.89
C ASN A 50 5.21 6.42 19.37
N PRO A 51 5.01 7.47 18.57
CA PRO A 51 5.11 7.37 17.12
C PRO A 51 6.53 6.98 16.69
N ALA A 52 6.67 6.04 15.77
CA ALA A 52 7.96 5.66 15.18
C ALA A 52 8.51 6.78 14.28
N ILE A 53 7.60 7.56 13.70
CA ILE A 53 7.91 8.69 12.81
C ILE A 53 7.19 9.92 13.36
N THR A 54 7.94 11.00 13.55
CA THR A 54 7.38 12.32 13.95
C THR A 54 7.30 13.25 12.75
N VAL A 55 6.23 14.04 12.66
CA VAL A 55 6.01 15.00 11.60
C VAL A 55 5.90 16.41 12.17
N SER A 56 6.52 17.38 11.49
CA SER A 56 6.47 18.79 11.85
C SER A 56 6.71 19.66 10.62
N GLY A 57 6.21 20.90 10.66
CA GLY A 57 6.45 21.89 9.62
C GLY A 57 5.33 22.03 8.59
N SER A 58 4.20 21.41 8.80
CA SER A 58 2.97 21.71 8.04
C SER A 58 2.45 23.10 8.37
N PRO A 59 1.53 23.66 7.57
CA PRO A 59 0.94 24.96 7.83
C PRO A 59 0.22 25.09 9.18
N THR A 60 -0.23 23.97 9.75
CA THR A 60 -0.89 23.92 11.07
C THR A 60 -0.46 22.68 11.85
N GLU A 61 -0.47 22.77 13.19
CA GLU A 61 -0.21 21.63 14.09
C GLU A 61 -1.24 20.50 13.89
N GLU A 62 -2.49 20.83 13.59
CA GLU A 62 -3.52 19.87 13.23
C GLU A 62 -3.12 19.01 12.02
N LEU A 63 -2.55 19.63 11.01
CA LEU A 63 -2.10 18.92 9.80
C LEU A 63 -0.85 18.07 10.08
N ASP A 64 0.06 18.52 10.96
CA ASP A 64 1.18 17.71 11.43
C ASP A 64 0.67 16.43 12.11
N CYS A 65 -0.34 16.54 13.01
CA CYS A 65 -0.94 15.39 13.68
C CYS A 65 -1.57 14.39 12.68
N LYS A 66 -2.28 14.88 11.67
CA LYS A 66 -2.88 14.04 10.62
C LYS A 66 -1.82 13.28 9.84
N TRP A 67 -0.77 13.97 9.41
CA TRP A 67 0.34 13.34 8.69
C TRP A 67 1.11 12.37 9.58
N GLU A 68 1.40 12.74 10.83
CA GLU A 68 2.08 11.85 11.78
C GLU A 68 1.31 10.55 11.98
N TYR A 69 0.00 10.64 12.20
CA TYR A 69 -0.84 9.45 12.30
C TYR A 69 -0.76 8.60 11.04
N TYR A 70 -0.98 9.19 9.86
CA TYR A 70 -0.99 8.48 8.59
C TYR A 70 0.35 7.78 8.30
N VAL A 71 1.48 8.47 8.40
CA VAL A 71 2.78 7.87 8.09
C VAL A 71 3.15 6.72 9.04
N ASN A 72 2.67 6.76 10.30
CA ASN A 72 2.85 5.66 11.21
C ASN A 72 1.97 4.45 10.86
N GLN A 73 0.75 4.66 10.33
CA GLN A 73 -0.04 3.55 9.79
C GLN A 73 0.63 2.93 8.54
N ILE A 74 1.18 3.74 7.64
CA ILE A 74 1.94 3.25 6.48
C ILE A 74 3.21 2.52 6.91
N HIS A 75 3.88 2.99 7.95
CA HIS A 75 5.05 2.30 8.51
C HIS A 75 4.69 0.89 9.04
N GLU A 76 3.57 0.75 9.76
CA GLU A 76 3.09 -0.57 10.20
C GLU A 76 2.67 -1.46 9.00
N MET A 77 2.08 -0.88 7.96
CA MET A 77 1.77 -1.58 6.71
C MET A 77 3.04 -2.08 6.00
N ASP A 78 4.12 -1.29 5.97
CA ASP A 78 5.40 -1.71 5.40
C ASP A 78 5.98 -2.93 6.14
N ILE A 79 5.86 -2.95 7.47
CA ILE A 79 6.23 -4.11 8.29
C ILE A 79 5.40 -5.35 7.91
N PHE A 80 4.08 -5.19 7.75
CA PHE A 80 3.20 -6.26 7.28
C PHE A 80 3.61 -6.77 5.90
N VAL A 81 3.83 -5.88 4.93
CA VAL A 81 4.25 -6.26 3.57
C VAL A 81 5.57 -7.03 3.59
N LYS A 82 6.53 -6.60 4.41
CA LYS A 82 7.79 -7.32 4.60
C LYS A 82 7.58 -8.72 5.17
N GLU A 83 6.72 -8.87 6.17
CA GLU A 83 6.40 -10.17 6.74
C GLU A 83 5.72 -11.08 5.71
N LEU A 84 4.70 -10.58 5.02
CA LEU A 84 3.97 -11.31 3.99
C LEU A 84 4.92 -11.78 2.87
N THR A 85 5.70 -10.87 2.29
CA THR A 85 6.63 -11.23 1.20
C THR A 85 7.71 -12.19 1.64
N THR A 86 8.16 -12.13 2.91
CA THR A 86 9.12 -13.09 3.48
C THR A 86 8.50 -14.50 3.55
N LYS A 87 7.26 -14.62 4.04
CA LYS A 87 6.57 -15.91 4.11
C LYS A 87 6.23 -16.46 2.73
N LEU A 88 5.79 -15.61 1.80
CA LEU A 88 5.48 -15.99 0.42
C LEU A 88 6.73 -16.38 -0.38
N ALA A 89 7.91 -15.85 -0.06
CA ALA A 89 9.16 -16.24 -0.71
C ALA A 89 9.51 -17.71 -0.45
N ASP A 90 9.15 -18.23 0.72
CA ASP A 90 9.37 -19.62 1.12
C ASP A 90 8.13 -20.51 0.85
N TYR A 91 7.05 -19.95 0.28
CA TYR A 91 5.84 -20.71 -0.04
C TYR A 91 6.11 -21.70 -1.18
N PRO A 92 5.64 -22.99 -1.07
CA PRO A 92 6.05 -24.05 -1.99
C PRO A 92 5.48 -23.91 -3.42
N GLU A 93 4.44 -23.12 -3.58
CA GLU A 93 3.78 -22.92 -4.87
C GLU A 93 4.13 -21.56 -5.49
N PRO A 94 3.98 -21.41 -6.82
CA PRO A 94 4.14 -20.13 -7.50
C PRO A 94 3.13 -19.09 -7.00
N VAL A 95 3.63 -17.95 -6.52
CA VAL A 95 2.80 -16.83 -6.05
C VAL A 95 3.13 -15.56 -6.81
N VAL A 96 2.10 -14.86 -7.25
CA VAL A 96 2.18 -13.47 -7.73
C VAL A 96 1.36 -12.58 -6.80
N LEU A 97 2.00 -11.59 -6.20
CA LEU A 97 1.38 -10.59 -5.35
C LEU A 97 1.29 -9.27 -6.11
N VAL A 98 0.09 -8.73 -6.22
CA VAL A 98 -0.16 -7.39 -6.77
C VAL A 98 -0.69 -6.51 -5.65
N MET A 99 0.02 -5.42 -5.38
CA MET A 99 -0.37 -4.41 -4.37
C MET A 99 -0.61 -3.08 -5.06
N TYR A 100 -1.66 -2.39 -4.70
CA TYR A 100 -1.96 -1.06 -5.23
C TYR A 100 -2.79 -0.25 -4.22
N GLY A 101 -2.64 1.08 -4.26
CA GLY A 101 -3.53 1.98 -3.54
C GLY A 101 -4.80 2.21 -4.36
N ASP A 102 -5.94 2.33 -3.69
CA ASP A 102 -7.22 2.66 -4.31
C ASP A 102 -7.38 4.18 -4.50
N HIS A 103 -6.83 4.97 -3.60
CA HIS A 103 -6.81 6.44 -3.67
C HIS A 103 -5.71 7.04 -2.77
N LEU A 104 -5.46 8.34 -2.93
CA LEU A 104 -4.58 9.11 -2.05
C LEU A 104 -5.25 9.38 -0.69
N PRO A 105 -4.46 9.66 0.38
CA PRO A 105 -5.02 10.00 1.69
C PRO A 105 -5.84 11.29 1.65
N THR A 106 -6.90 11.36 2.46
CA THR A 106 -7.82 12.50 2.55
C THR A 106 -7.22 13.67 3.36
N MET A 107 -6.07 14.20 2.91
CA MET A 107 -5.34 15.31 3.53
C MET A 107 -5.64 16.67 2.91
N GLY A 108 -6.69 16.76 2.10
CA GLY A 108 -7.02 18.00 1.38
C GLY A 108 -6.05 18.33 0.26
N LEU A 109 -5.32 17.34 -0.27
CA LEU A 109 -4.37 17.48 -1.37
C LEU A 109 -5.07 18.05 -2.62
N LYS A 110 -4.37 18.94 -3.32
CA LYS A 110 -4.78 19.51 -4.59
C LYS A 110 -3.82 19.08 -5.69
N VAL A 111 -4.23 19.25 -6.93
CA VAL A 111 -3.39 18.95 -8.11
C VAL A 111 -2.04 19.66 -8.04
N GLU A 112 -2.02 20.90 -7.51
CA GLU A 112 -0.81 21.72 -7.37
C GLU A 112 0.20 21.17 -6.36
N ASP A 113 -0.28 20.38 -5.39
CA ASP A 113 0.55 19.79 -4.32
C ASP A 113 1.29 18.53 -4.79
N LEU A 114 0.91 17.99 -5.95
CA LEU A 114 1.46 16.75 -6.49
C LEU A 114 2.47 17.03 -7.61
N GLU A 115 3.61 16.36 -7.58
CA GLU A 115 4.65 16.47 -8.60
C GLU A 115 4.14 16.05 -9.99
N ASN A 116 3.41 14.93 -10.04
CA ASN A 116 2.84 14.37 -11.27
C ASN A 116 1.54 15.05 -11.73
N ARG A 117 0.94 15.94 -10.92
CA ARG A 117 -0.34 16.63 -11.19
C ARG A 117 -1.56 15.71 -11.37
N TYR A 118 -1.50 14.45 -10.95
CA TYR A 118 -2.60 13.47 -11.08
C TYR A 118 -3.18 13.11 -9.71
N LEU A 119 -4.21 13.83 -9.27
CA LEU A 119 -4.83 13.65 -7.95
C LEU A 119 -5.47 12.28 -7.73
N TYR A 120 -5.86 11.61 -8.80
CA TYR A 120 -6.54 10.30 -8.75
C TYR A 120 -5.66 9.13 -9.20
N GLN A 121 -4.38 9.38 -9.42
CA GLN A 121 -3.43 8.34 -9.76
C GLN A 121 -2.84 7.74 -8.49
N THR A 122 -2.79 6.41 -8.45
CA THR A 122 -2.04 5.64 -7.46
C THR A 122 -1.01 4.77 -8.15
N GLU A 123 -0.14 4.16 -7.36
CA GLU A 123 0.89 3.25 -7.86
C GLU A 123 0.51 1.81 -7.54
N TYR A 124 1.13 0.88 -8.28
CA TYR A 124 1.03 -0.54 -8.00
C TYR A 124 2.41 -1.19 -8.01
N VAL A 125 2.53 -2.28 -7.27
CA VAL A 125 3.74 -3.12 -7.23
C VAL A 125 3.34 -4.55 -7.54
N ILE A 126 4.13 -5.22 -8.38
CA ILE A 126 4.01 -6.66 -8.63
C ILE A 126 5.25 -7.33 -8.05
N TRP A 127 5.03 -8.34 -7.24
CA TRP A 127 6.06 -9.17 -6.65
C TRP A 127 5.75 -10.65 -6.91
N ASP A 128 6.75 -11.50 -7.06
CA ASP A 128 6.59 -12.94 -7.20
C ASP A 128 7.71 -13.71 -6.48
N ASN A 129 7.47 -15.00 -6.15
CA ASN A 129 8.47 -15.88 -5.58
C ASN A 129 9.20 -16.74 -6.63
N MET A 130 8.97 -16.51 -7.93
CA MET A 130 9.53 -17.29 -9.03
C MET A 130 10.78 -16.66 -9.65
N GLY A 131 11.12 -15.43 -9.27
CA GLY A 131 12.21 -14.65 -9.87
C GLY A 131 11.93 -14.25 -11.31
N LEU A 132 10.67 -13.96 -11.63
CA LEU A 132 10.30 -13.47 -12.96
C LEU A 132 11.00 -12.13 -13.23
N LYS A 133 11.60 -12.01 -14.42
CA LYS A 133 12.20 -10.74 -14.83
C LYS A 133 11.09 -9.77 -15.15
N THR A 134 11.03 -8.66 -14.41
CA THR A 134 10.18 -7.54 -14.79
C THR A 134 10.69 -6.94 -16.10
N GLY A 135 9.86 -6.94 -17.13
CA GLY A 135 10.12 -6.15 -18.33
C GLY A 135 10.24 -4.66 -17.99
N LYS A 136 10.93 -3.89 -18.82
CA LYS A 136 10.92 -2.42 -18.65
C LYS A 136 9.49 -1.95 -18.74
N HIS A 137 8.94 -1.44 -17.63
CA HIS A 137 7.65 -0.77 -17.64
C HIS A 137 7.80 0.54 -18.41
N CYS A 138 7.18 0.64 -19.58
CA CYS A 138 6.91 1.93 -20.18
C CYS A 138 5.79 2.58 -19.37
N PHE A 139 6.12 3.52 -18.49
CA PHE A 139 5.12 4.48 -18.04
C PHE A 139 4.64 5.23 -19.29
N LEU A 140 3.36 5.15 -19.58
CA LEU A 140 2.76 5.96 -20.63
C LEU A 140 2.54 7.38 -20.06
N PRO A 141 3.33 8.36 -20.44
CA PRO A 141 3.15 9.73 -19.95
C PRO A 141 2.12 10.49 -20.76
N ASP A 142 1.13 9.90 -21.33
CA ASP A 142 0.01 10.62 -21.96
C ASP A 142 -0.99 9.66 -22.65
N CYS A 143 -2.15 9.48 -22.07
CA CYS A 143 -3.26 8.78 -22.72
C CYS A 143 -3.85 9.55 -23.91
N SER A 144 -3.33 10.72 -24.30
CA SER A 144 -3.81 11.52 -25.44
C SER A 144 -3.09 11.22 -26.75
N ARG A 145 -2.00 10.42 -26.73
CA ARG A 145 -1.31 9.98 -27.96
C ARG A 145 -1.54 8.50 -28.17
N GLY A 146 -2.12 8.19 -29.32
CA GLY A 146 -2.52 6.86 -29.72
C GLY A 146 -1.46 5.78 -29.47
N TYR A 147 -1.93 4.61 -29.12
CA TYR A 147 -1.20 3.39 -28.83
C TYR A 147 -0.23 3.06 -29.99
N GLU A 148 1.07 3.22 -29.76
CA GLU A 148 2.10 2.57 -30.58
C GLU A 148 2.63 1.35 -29.80
N PRO A 149 2.52 0.12 -30.36
CA PRO A 149 3.08 -1.06 -29.71
C PRO A 149 4.59 -0.97 -29.68
N CYS A 150 5.19 -1.25 -28.51
CA CYS A 150 6.64 -1.38 -28.36
C CYS A 150 7.15 -2.41 -29.37
N GLY A 151 7.96 -1.98 -30.34
CA GLY A 151 8.56 -2.83 -31.36
C GLY A 151 9.49 -3.87 -30.72
N ASN A 152 9.36 -5.11 -31.15
CA ASN A 152 10.26 -6.20 -30.86
C ASN A 152 11.69 -5.85 -31.37
N SER A 153 12.61 -5.80 -30.44
CA SER A 153 14.04 -5.89 -30.73
C SER A 153 14.74 -6.70 -29.67
#